data_49bf8a23e020054046dd3fc8f15e6d7c
#
_entry.id   49bf8a23e020054046dd3fc8f15e6d7c
#
_cell.length_a   1.000
_cell.length_b   1.000
_cell.length_c   1.000
_cell.angle_alpha   90.00
_cell.angle_beta   90.00
_cell.angle_gamma   90.00
#
_symmetry.space_group_name_H-M   'P 1'
#
loop_
_entity.id
_entity.type
_entity.pdbx_description
1 polymer ?
#
loop_
_entity_poly.entity_id
_entity_poly.type
_entity_poly.pdbx_seq_one_letter_code
_entity_poly.pdbx_strand_id
1 'polypeptide(L)'
;WDESRPGFLEADTVAHCGPTLVGEFARTLTMTDMVTGWTENCSVRNNAAKWILAGVEALTGRFPFPMVVFDSDCGGEFINHDVAGWLQDRDISQARSRPYQKNDQAHVESKNNHVVRKHAFYWRYDTDGELKLLNELWELVSLRLNFFTPTKKPVGYTTTRDGRKKRIYDAP
;
A
#
# COMPACT_ATOMS: atom_id res chain seq x y z
N TRP A 1 16.58 -8.76 6.45
CA TRP A 1 15.70 -7.95 7.31
C TRP A 1 15.11 -8.85 8.38
N ASP A 2 14.97 -8.33 9.61
CA ASP A 2 14.26 -9.05 10.69
C ASP A 2 12.76 -8.76 10.56
N GLU A 3 12.06 -9.58 9.79
CA GLU A 3 10.60 -9.48 9.58
C GLU A 3 9.79 -9.98 10.79
N SER A 4 10.41 -10.09 11.97
CA SER A 4 9.72 -10.56 13.19
C SER A 4 8.96 -9.44 13.90
N ARG A 5 9.18 -8.18 13.57
CA ARG A 5 8.58 -7.01 14.19
C ARG A 5 7.82 -6.14 13.19
N PRO A 6 6.69 -5.52 13.60
CA PRO A 6 5.99 -4.53 12.78
C PRO A 6 6.88 -3.32 12.45
N GLY A 7 6.57 -2.64 11.35
CA GLY A 7 7.28 -1.44 10.91
C GLY A 7 7.96 -1.58 9.54
N PHE A 8 7.81 -2.72 8.87
CA PHE A 8 8.26 -2.94 7.50
C PHE A 8 7.09 -2.69 6.55
N LEU A 9 7.05 -1.50 5.96
CA LEU A 9 5.92 -1.05 5.15
C LEU A 9 6.23 -1.12 3.66
N GLU A 10 5.44 -1.92 2.94
CA GLU A 10 5.36 -1.84 1.48
C GLU A 10 4.44 -0.68 1.08
N ALA A 11 4.87 0.13 0.12
CA ALA A 11 4.12 1.27 -0.41
C ALA A 11 3.97 1.21 -1.92
N ASP A 12 2.76 1.47 -2.41
CA ASP A 12 2.45 1.55 -3.83
C ASP A 12 1.29 2.52 -4.08
N THR A 13 1.10 2.94 -5.34
CA THR A 13 0.03 3.86 -5.74
C THR A 13 -0.91 3.25 -6.77
N VAL A 14 -2.19 3.48 -6.58
CA VAL A 14 -3.23 3.14 -7.55
C VAL A 14 -3.72 4.40 -8.27
N ALA A 15 -3.54 4.43 -9.60
CA ALA A 15 -4.01 5.52 -10.45
C ALA A 15 -5.52 5.45 -10.68
N HIS A 16 -6.23 6.56 -10.45
CA HIS A 16 -7.65 6.70 -10.75
C HIS A 16 -7.86 7.47 -12.06
N CYS A 17 -7.31 6.92 -13.13
CA CYS A 17 -7.30 7.57 -14.46
C CYS A 17 -8.55 7.27 -15.30
N GLY A 18 -9.37 6.28 -14.93
CA GLY A 18 -10.43 5.79 -15.81
C GLY A 18 -9.87 5.22 -17.14
N PRO A 19 -10.51 5.49 -18.26
CA PRO A 19 -10.10 4.93 -19.56
C PRO A 19 -8.90 5.64 -20.21
N THR A 20 -8.39 6.74 -19.63
CA THR A 20 -7.32 7.54 -20.22
C THR A 20 -6.33 8.05 -19.19
N LEU A 21 -5.04 8.05 -19.55
CA LEU A 21 -3.97 8.63 -18.74
C LEU A 21 -3.78 10.14 -18.99
N VAL A 22 -4.57 10.75 -19.87
CA VAL A 22 -4.46 12.18 -20.20
C VAL A 22 -5.00 13.05 -19.07
N GLY A 23 -4.27 14.09 -18.72
CA GLY A 23 -4.65 15.04 -17.68
C GLY A 23 -4.28 14.62 -16.26
N GLU A 24 -4.72 15.40 -15.30
CA GLU A 24 -4.49 15.17 -13.88
C GLU A 24 -5.61 14.28 -13.30
N PHE A 25 -5.26 13.38 -12.42
CA PHE A 25 -6.20 12.49 -11.72
C PHE A 25 -5.62 12.06 -10.39
N ALA A 26 -6.50 11.72 -9.46
CA ALA A 26 -6.13 11.26 -8.13
C ALA A 26 -5.36 9.93 -8.17
N ARG A 27 -4.48 9.75 -7.18
CA ARG A 27 -3.85 8.46 -6.88
C ARG A 27 -4.12 8.09 -5.44
N THR A 28 -4.37 6.84 -5.17
CA THR A 28 -4.44 6.33 -3.80
C THR A 28 -3.11 5.68 -3.45
N LEU A 29 -2.44 6.26 -2.47
CA LEU A 29 -1.28 5.65 -1.81
C LEU A 29 -1.79 4.59 -0.84
N THR A 30 -1.23 3.40 -0.94
CA THR A 30 -1.44 2.27 -0.04
C THR A 30 -0.13 1.97 0.67
N MET A 31 -0.17 1.89 1.99
CA MET A 31 0.95 1.41 2.79
C MET A 31 0.50 0.21 3.62
N THR A 32 1.26 -0.89 3.56
CA THR A 32 0.90 -2.14 4.24
C THR A 32 2.09 -2.69 5.00
N ASP A 33 1.90 -2.98 6.29
CA ASP A 33 2.91 -3.66 7.10
C ASP A 33 2.98 -5.15 6.75
N MET A 34 4.17 -5.63 6.42
CA MET A 34 4.41 -7.00 5.95
C MET A 34 4.14 -8.04 7.05
N VAL A 35 4.34 -7.67 8.31
CA VAL A 35 4.22 -8.58 9.45
C VAL A 35 2.78 -8.73 9.90
N THR A 36 2.09 -7.63 10.12
CA THR A 36 0.72 -7.61 10.65
C THR A 36 -0.35 -7.62 9.57
N GLY A 37 -0.02 -7.15 8.37
CA GLY A 37 -0.98 -6.87 7.30
C GLY A 37 -1.80 -5.59 7.55
N TRP A 38 -1.46 -4.80 8.59
CA TRP A 38 -2.08 -3.50 8.82
C TRP A 38 -1.92 -2.62 7.59
N THR A 39 -3.00 -2.01 7.15
CA THR A 39 -3.02 -1.28 5.88
C THR A 39 -3.70 0.07 6.06
N GLU A 40 -3.03 1.10 5.59
CA GLU A 40 -3.57 2.45 5.53
C GLU A 40 -3.60 2.96 4.09
N ASN A 41 -4.61 3.75 3.78
CA ASN A 41 -4.80 4.34 2.46
C ASN A 41 -5.04 5.84 2.55
N CYS A 42 -4.50 6.61 1.63
CA CYS A 42 -4.91 7.98 1.37
C CYS A 42 -4.86 8.30 -0.12
N SER A 43 -5.79 9.11 -0.57
CA SER A 43 -5.78 9.63 -1.94
C SER A 43 -5.09 10.98 -1.98
N VAL A 44 -4.23 11.15 -2.97
CA VAL A 44 -3.49 12.37 -3.25
C VAL A 44 -3.84 12.89 -4.64
N ARG A 45 -3.60 14.18 -4.87
CA ARG A 45 -4.06 14.87 -6.09
C ARG A 45 -3.49 14.27 -7.38
N ASN A 46 -2.21 13.91 -7.37
CA ASN A 46 -1.50 13.29 -8.48
C ASN A 46 -0.20 12.62 -7.97
N ASN A 47 0.65 12.17 -8.87
CA ASN A 47 1.92 11.49 -8.54
C ASN A 47 3.12 12.45 -8.35
N ALA A 48 2.93 13.75 -8.24
CA ALA A 48 4.04 14.64 -7.96
C ALA A 48 4.61 14.39 -6.55
N ALA A 49 5.93 14.44 -6.43
CA ALA A 49 6.67 14.13 -5.20
C ALA A 49 6.09 14.78 -3.94
N LYS A 50 5.73 16.07 -4.02
CA LYS A 50 5.13 16.80 -2.89
C LYS A 50 3.83 16.19 -2.37
N TRP A 51 2.98 15.68 -3.26
CA TRP A 51 1.70 15.08 -2.86
C TRP A 51 1.90 13.67 -2.31
N ILE A 52 2.81 12.91 -2.91
CA ILE A 52 3.18 11.58 -2.40
C ILE A 52 3.82 11.70 -1.03
N LEU A 53 4.76 12.62 -0.83
CA LEU A 53 5.38 12.86 0.48
C LEU A 53 4.34 13.24 1.53
N ALA A 54 3.44 14.17 1.22
CA ALA A 54 2.35 14.54 2.14
C ALA A 54 1.47 13.33 2.49
N GLY A 55 1.22 12.44 1.52
CA GLY A 55 0.52 11.17 1.75
C GLY A 55 1.29 10.22 2.67
N VAL A 56 2.59 10.03 2.44
CA VAL A 56 3.45 9.21 3.30
C VAL A 56 3.47 9.74 4.73
N GLU A 57 3.63 11.05 4.90
CA GLU A 57 3.60 11.70 6.23
C GLU A 57 2.26 11.46 6.95
N ALA A 58 1.15 11.70 6.26
CA ALA A 58 -0.18 11.52 6.81
C ALA A 58 -0.45 10.06 7.23
N LEU A 59 -0.05 9.10 6.39
CA LEU A 59 -0.26 7.68 6.67
C LEU A 59 0.66 7.16 7.78
N THR A 60 1.92 7.60 7.83
CA THR A 60 2.86 7.17 8.87
C THR A 60 2.31 7.42 10.28
N GLY A 61 1.61 8.53 10.49
CA GLY A 61 0.98 8.84 11.77
C GLY A 61 -0.24 7.98 12.14
N ARG A 62 -0.76 7.16 11.22
CA ARG A 62 -1.94 6.30 11.45
C ARG A 62 -1.57 4.87 11.88
N PHE A 63 -0.32 4.45 11.67
CA PHE A 63 0.14 3.14 12.13
C PHE A 63 0.32 3.13 13.65
N PRO A 64 -0.11 2.05 14.34
CA PRO A 64 0.04 1.93 15.81
C PRO A 64 1.47 1.56 16.24
N PHE A 65 2.42 1.54 15.32
CA PHE A 65 3.84 1.23 15.53
C PHE A 65 4.70 2.12 14.62
N PRO A 66 5.97 2.35 14.99
CA PRO A 66 6.88 3.16 14.17
C PRO A 66 7.23 2.46 12.85
N MET A 67 7.34 3.24 11.78
CA MET A 67 7.92 2.75 10.53
C MET A 67 9.44 2.64 10.68
N VAL A 68 9.98 1.49 10.31
CA VAL A 68 11.42 1.16 10.35
C VAL A 68 11.98 1.08 8.94
N VAL A 69 11.21 0.49 8.04
CA VAL A 69 11.58 0.33 6.62
C VAL A 69 10.42 0.78 5.75
N PHE A 70 10.74 1.56 4.74
CA PHE A 70 9.85 1.96 3.67
C PHE A 70 10.30 1.26 2.38
N ASP A 71 9.53 0.28 1.92
CA ASP A 71 9.78 -0.44 0.68
C ASP A 71 8.80 0.01 -0.40
N SER A 72 9.34 0.45 -1.53
CA SER A 72 8.54 0.89 -2.67
C SER A 72 9.09 0.33 -3.97
N ASP A 73 8.30 0.39 -5.02
CA ASP A 73 8.80 0.13 -6.36
C ASP A 73 9.80 1.19 -6.81
N CYS A 74 10.35 1.02 -8.02
CA CYS A 74 11.27 1.97 -8.61
C CYS A 74 10.56 3.18 -9.25
N GLY A 75 9.32 3.47 -8.90
CA GLY A 75 8.58 4.63 -9.41
C GLY A 75 9.22 5.96 -9.00
N GLY A 76 9.30 6.89 -9.94
CA GLY A 76 9.86 8.23 -9.69
C GLY A 76 9.13 9.01 -8.60
N GLU A 77 7.87 8.66 -8.32
CA GLU A 77 7.08 9.22 -7.25
C GLU A 77 7.64 8.93 -5.86
N PHE A 78 8.32 7.80 -5.66
CA PHE A 78 8.96 7.40 -4.40
C PHE A 78 10.48 7.62 -4.42
N ILE A 79 11.09 7.56 -5.61
CA ILE A 79 12.53 7.74 -5.78
C ILE A 79 12.81 9.21 -6.14
N ASN A 80 12.76 10.07 -5.13
CA ASN A 80 13.08 11.47 -5.26
C ASN A 80 13.74 11.99 -3.97
N HIS A 81 14.37 13.15 -4.06
CA HIS A 81 15.10 13.73 -2.94
C HIS A 81 14.21 14.08 -1.73
N ASP A 82 12.96 14.45 -1.95
CA ASP A 82 12.06 14.86 -0.88
C ASP A 82 11.68 13.68 0.00
N VAL A 83 11.26 12.55 -0.62
CA VAL A 83 10.94 11.32 0.12
C VAL A 83 12.19 10.73 0.78
N ALA A 84 13.31 10.66 0.05
CA ALA A 84 14.55 10.12 0.60
C ALA A 84 15.07 10.95 1.79
N GLY A 85 15.05 12.27 1.70
CA GLY A 85 15.44 13.17 2.78
C GLY A 85 14.53 13.02 3.99
N TRP A 86 13.21 12.96 3.78
CA TRP A 86 12.24 12.78 4.84
C TRP A 86 12.42 11.46 5.60
N LEU A 87 12.72 10.36 4.90
CA LEU A 87 13.03 9.05 5.50
C LEU A 87 14.34 9.09 6.29
N GLN A 88 15.38 9.69 5.71
CA GLN A 88 16.70 9.81 6.34
C GLN A 88 16.63 10.62 7.64
N ASP A 89 15.91 11.73 7.66
CA ASP A 89 15.74 12.60 8.85
C ASP A 89 15.05 11.87 10.02
N ARG A 90 14.42 10.73 9.76
CA ARG A 90 13.68 9.90 10.74
C ARG A 90 14.33 8.55 11.01
N ASP A 91 15.54 8.33 10.52
CA ASP A 91 16.23 7.03 10.60
C ASP A 91 15.44 5.85 10.02
N ILE A 92 14.59 6.13 9.00
CA ILE A 92 13.82 5.11 8.30
C ILE A 92 14.64 4.59 7.10
N SER A 93 14.87 3.30 7.06
CA SER A 93 15.57 2.67 5.95
C SER A 93 14.70 2.63 4.70
N GLN A 94 15.22 3.10 3.58
CA GLN A 94 14.55 2.96 2.29
C GLN A 94 14.99 1.69 1.59
N ALA A 95 14.06 0.77 1.35
CA ALA A 95 14.25 -0.40 0.51
C ALA A 95 13.62 -0.18 -0.87
N ARG A 96 14.05 -0.97 -1.84
CA ARG A 96 13.50 -0.95 -3.20
C ARG A 96 13.29 -2.36 -3.68
N SER A 97 12.12 -2.61 -4.21
CA SER A 97 11.82 -3.87 -4.88
C SER A 97 12.75 -4.08 -6.06
N ARG A 98 13.22 -5.30 -6.21
CA ARG A 98 14.12 -5.66 -7.31
C ARG A 98 13.36 -5.66 -8.64
N PRO A 99 13.93 -5.09 -9.70
CA PRO A 99 13.31 -5.14 -11.02
C PRO A 99 12.97 -6.58 -11.42
N TYR A 100 11.77 -6.78 -11.95
CA TYR A 100 11.27 -8.08 -12.46
C TYR A 100 11.06 -9.20 -11.42
N GLN A 101 11.11 -8.91 -10.12
CA GLN A 101 10.78 -9.86 -9.05
C GLN A 101 9.33 -9.67 -8.60
N LYS A 102 8.42 -10.44 -9.18
CA LYS A 102 6.95 -10.34 -8.93
C LYS A 102 6.50 -10.56 -7.49
N ASN A 103 7.36 -11.05 -6.63
CA ASN A 103 7.02 -11.35 -5.22
C ASN A 103 7.47 -10.27 -4.25
N ASP A 104 8.26 -9.29 -4.69
CA ASP A 104 8.89 -8.32 -3.80
C ASP A 104 7.88 -7.30 -3.20
N GLN A 105 6.66 -7.14 -3.78
CA GLN A 105 5.59 -6.27 -3.25
C GLN A 105 4.22 -6.97 -3.22
N ALA A 106 4.22 -8.27 -2.98
CA ALA A 106 3.00 -9.07 -3.05
C ALA A 106 1.92 -8.64 -2.04
N HIS A 107 2.30 -8.07 -0.89
CA HIS A 107 1.36 -7.63 0.13
C HIS A 107 0.60 -6.38 -0.31
N VAL A 108 1.32 -5.32 -0.72
CA VAL A 108 0.69 -4.07 -1.15
C VAL A 108 -0.07 -4.24 -2.47
N GLU A 109 0.44 -5.03 -3.42
CA GLU A 109 -0.29 -5.35 -4.66
C GLU A 109 -1.62 -6.06 -4.36
N SER A 110 -1.61 -7.02 -3.43
CA SER A 110 -2.83 -7.69 -2.97
C SER A 110 -3.81 -6.70 -2.38
N LYS A 111 -3.35 -5.75 -1.56
CA LYS A 111 -4.20 -4.70 -0.96
C LYS A 111 -4.74 -3.73 -2.00
N ASN A 112 -3.94 -3.33 -2.98
CA ASN A 112 -4.40 -2.50 -4.09
C ASN A 112 -5.59 -3.11 -4.83
N ASN A 113 -5.57 -4.42 -5.04
CA ASN A 113 -6.68 -5.13 -5.69
C ASN A 113 -7.87 -5.34 -4.74
N HIS A 114 -7.63 -5.86 -3.53
CA HIS A 114 -8.71 -6.27 -2.61
C HIS A 114 -9.28 -5.12 -1.78
N VAL A 115 -8.57 -4.00 -1.67
CA VAL A 115 -9.01 -2.81 -0.93
C VAL A 115 -9.33 -1.68 -1.90
N VAL A 116 -8.31 -1.13 -2.58
CA VAL A 116 -8.52 0.08 -3.38
C VAL A 116 -9.44 -0.18 -4.56
N ARG A 117 -9.15 -1.16 -5.40
CA ARG A 117 -9.99 -1.45 -6.58
C ARG A 117 -11.38 -1.96 -6.22
N LYS A 118 -11.52 -2.65 -5.10
CA LYS A 118 -12.82 -3.14 -4.63
C LYS A 118 -13.76 -2.03 -4.19
N HIS A 119 -13.26 -0.91 -3.66
CA HIS A 119 -14.07 0.19 -3.14
C HIS A 119 -14.13 1.39 -4.08
N ALA A 120 -13.05 1.69 -4.79
CA ALA A 120 -12.97 2.82 -5.73
C ALA A 120 -13.10 2.40 -7.20
N PHE A 121 -13.14 1.09 -7.49
CA PHE A 121 -13.25 0.56 -8.86
C PHE A 121 -12.14 1.08 -9.80
N TYR A 122 -12.47 1.21 -11.11
CA TYR A 122 -11.58 1.70 -12.16
C TYR A 122 -12.07 3.05 -12.72
N TRP A 123 -12.85 3.78 -11.92
CA TRP A 123 -13.36 5.07 -12.30
C TRP A 123 -12.27 6.14 -12.32
N ARG A 124 -12.54 7.23 -13.03
CA ARG A 124 -11.73 8.43 -12.97
C ARG A 124 -12.18 9.31 -11.82
N TYR A 125 -11.22 9.79 -11.03
CA TYR A 125 -11.43 10.77 -9.97
C TYR A 125 -10.40 11.90 -10.18
N ASP A 126 -10.87 13.10 -10.48
CA ASP A 126 -10.00 14.25 -10.82
C ASP A 126 -10.47 15.59 -10.24
N THR A 127 -11.51 15.59 -9.41
CA THR A 127 -11.99 16.78 -8.70
C THR A 127 -11.60 16.78 -7.22
N ASP A 128 -11.50 17.98 -6.63
CA ASP A 128 -11.20 18.13 -5.19
C ASP A 128 -12.31 17.52 -4.31
N GLY A 129 -13.56 17.57 -4.76
CA GLY A 129 -14.70 16.93 -4.07
C GLY A 129 -14.58 15.42 -4.03
N GLU A 130 -14.23 14.79 -5.14
CA GLU A 130 -13.99 13.34 -5.21
C GLU A 130 -12.77 12.93 -4.38
N LEU A 131 -11.69 13.72 -4.41
CA LEU A 131 -10.51 13.47 -3.59
C LEU A 131 -10.85 13.48 -2.10
N LYS A 132 -11.67 14.42 -1.65
CA LYS A 132 -12.15 14.48 -0.28
C LYS A 132 -12.98 13.24 0.08
N LEU A 133 -13.94 12.87 -0.76
CA LEU A 133 -14.77 11.67 -0.54
C LEU A 133 -13.97 10.38 -0.53
N LEU A 134 -12.95 10.24 -1.38
CA LEU A 134 -12.03 9.11 -1.33
C LEU A 134 -11.32 9.02 0.02
N ASN A 135 -10.84 10.13 0.55
CA ASN A 135 -10.16 10.13 1.85
C ASN A 135 -11.09 9.81 3.02
N GLU A 136 -12.33 10.30 3.00
CA GLU A 136 -13.37 9.91 3.97
C GLU A 136 -13.68 8.39 3.88
N LEU A 137 -13.75 7.84 2.67
CA LEU A 137 -13.93 6.40 2.44
C LEU A 137 -12.78 5.60 3.03
N TRP A 138 -11.53 6.03 2.83
CA TRP A 138 -10.36 5.29 3.33
C TRP A 138 -10.31 5.23 4.85
N GLU A 139 -10.74 6.24 5.56
CA GLU A 139 -10.84 6.20 7.02
C GLU A 139 -11.77 5.07 7.49
N LEU A 140 -12.93 4.92 6.87
CA LEU A 140 -13.89 3.85 7.18
C LEU A 140 -13.36 2.47 6.75
N VAL A 141 -12.73 2.40 5.59
CA VAL A 141 -12.15 1.14 5.07
C VAL A 141 -11.01 0.66 5.95
N SER A 142 -10.11 1.56 6.38
CA SER A 142 -9.00 1.23 7.28
C SER A 142 -9.50 0.69 8.63
N LEU A 143 -10.51 1.33 9.23
CA LEU A 143 -11.13 0.84 10.46
C LEU A 143 -11.68 -0.58 10.28
N ARG A 144 -12.47 -0.80 9.24
CA ARG A 144 -13.03 -2.13 8.96
C ARG A 144 -11.95 -3.17 8.70
N LEU A 145 -10.94 -2.81 7.88
CA LEU A 145 -9.88 -3.73 7.47
C LEU A 145 -9.00 -4.14 8.64
N ASN A 146 -8.53 -3.17 9.41
CA ASN A 146 -7.53 -3.39 10.44
C ASN A 146 -8.11 -3.99 11.73
N PHE A 147 -9.36 -3.69 12.07
CA PHE A 147 -9.97 -4.13 13.34
C PHE A 147 -11.04 -5.21 13.19
N PHE A 148 -11.70 -5.31 12.04
CA PHE A 148 -12.85 -6.19 11.88
C PHE A 148 -12.73 -7.22 10.74
N THR A 149 -11.59 -7.25 10.03
CA THR A 149 -11.38 -8.22 8.95
C THR A 149 -10.26 -9.19 9.35
N PRO A 150 -10.59 -10.45 9.67
CA PRO A 150 -9.58 -11.46 10.02
C PRO A 150 -8.61 -11.67 8.85
N THR A 151 -7.32 -11.71 9.16
CA THR A 151 -6.27 -12.05 8.19
C THR A 151 -5.83 -13.49 8.37
N LYS A 152 -5.73 -14.24 7.27
CA LYS A 152 -5.17 -15.60 7.25
C LYS A 152 -3.77 -15.55 6.66
N LYS A 153 -2.79 -16.08 7.39
CA LYS A 153 -1.42 -16.19 6.90
C LYS A 153 -1.17 -17.56 6.29
N PRO A 154 -0.50 -17.66 5.12
CA PRO A 154 -0.09 -18.94 4.58
C PRO A 154 0.99 -19.55 5.50
N VAL A 155 0.71 -20.71 6.07
CA VAL A 155 1.63 -21.46 6.96
C VAL A 155 2.27 -22.66 6.27
N GLY A 156 1.90 -22.96 5.03
CA GLY A 156 2.46 -24.05 4.27
C GLY A 156 1.72 -24.36 2.97
N TYR A 157 2.05 -25.50 2.38
CA TYR A 157 1.42 -26.00 1.17
C TYR A 157 1.04 -27.46 1.34
N THR A 158 -0.11 -27.85 0.78
CA THR A 158 -0.50 -29.25 0.57
C THR A 158 -0.57 -29.52 -0.94
N THR A 159 -0.40 -30.78 -1.32
CA THR A 159 -0.55 -31.20 -2.70
C THR A 159 -1.93 -31.85 -2.87
N THR A 160 -2.72 -31.36 -3.80
CA THR A 160 -4.02 -31.94 -4.15
C THR A 160 -3.84 -33.24 -4.94
N ARG A 161 -4.90 -34.05 -5.07
CA ARG A 161 -4.85 -35.36 -5.80
C ARG A 161 -4.41 -35.22 -7.27
N ASP A 162 -4.62 -34.07 -7.87
CA ASP A 162 -4.22 -33.70 -9.22
C ASP A 162 -2.80 -33.09 -9.32
N GLY A 163 -2.02 -33.16 -8.22
CA GLY A 163 -0.64 -32.70 -8.17
C GLY A 163 -0.45 -31.19 -8.00
N ARG A 164 -1.52 -30.42 -7.85
CA ARG A 164 -1.44 -28.95 -7.66
C ARG A 164 -1.12 -28.58 -6.21
N LYS A 165 -0.23 -27.62 -6.02
CA LYS A 165 0.04 -27.05 -4.69
C LYS A 165 -1.09 -26.11 -4.27
N LYS A 166 -1.67 -26.38 -3.09
CA LYS A 166 -2.67 -25.54 -2.44
C LYS A 166 -2.08 -24.95 -1.15
N ARG A 167 -2.24 -23.63 -0.94
CA ARG A 167 -1.80 -22.98 0.29
C ARG A 167 -2.63 -23.46 1.49
N ILE A 168 -1.96 -23.75 2.59
CA ILE A 168 -2.58 -23.95 3.91
C ILE A 168 -2.46 -22.61 4.63
N TYR A 169 -3.54 -22.19 5.28
CA TYR A 169 -3.59 -20.97 6.06
C TYR A 169 -3.74 -21.31 7.54
N ASP A 170 -3.22 -20.43 8.40
CA ASP A 170 -3.50 -20.49 9.83
C ASP A 170 -5.01 -20.30 10.11
N ALA A 171 -5.44 -20.62 11.30
CA ALA A 171 -6.78 -20.28 11.77
C ALA A 171 -6.88 -18.76 11.91
N PRO A 172 -8.04 -18.15 11.58
CA PRO A 172 -8.28 -16.74 11.78
C PRO A 172 -8.32 -16.37 13.26
#